data_47061e0a26e55d3fc270d15981ebd2e2
#
_entry.id   47061e0a26e55d3fc270d15981ebd2e2
#
_cell.length_a   1.000
_cell.length_b   1.000
_cell.length_c   1.000
_cell.angle_alpha   90.00
_cell.angle_beta   90.00
_cell.angle_gamma   90.00
#
_symmetry.space_group_name_H-M   'P 1'
#
loop_
_entity.id
_entity.type
_entity.pdbx_description
1 polymer ?
#
loop_
_entity_poly.entity_id
_entity_poly.type
_entity_poly.pdbx_seq_one_letter_code
_entity_poly.pdbx_strand_id
1 'polypeptide(L)' 'MYKTILCSKGNPDHGQYAALSPSQTRVTRSIDEAVAACRDYILFWNLGGGNWCGDAGKVFKYGKHVAKIAYNGMIYNV' A
#
# COMPACT_ATOMS: atom_id res chain seq x y z
N MET A 1 10.72 12.26 6.87
CA MET A 1 10.54 10.86 6.50
C MET A 1 9.09 10.59 6.15
N TYR A 2 8.84 9.58 5.35
CA TYR A 2 7.50 9.20 4.91
C TYR A 2 7.08 7.90 5.59
N LYS A 3 5.83 7.83 6.00
CA LYS A 3 5.25 6.62 6.59
C LYS A 3 4.17 6.11 5.64
N THR A 4 4.33 4.87 5.16
CA THR A 4 3.43 4.27 4.17
C THR A 4 2.70 3.09 4.79
N ILE A 5 1.40 3.03 4.57
CA ILE A 5 0.55 1.93 5.02
C ILE A 5 0.62 0.80 4.00
N LEU A 6 0.98 -0.39 4.48
CA LEU A 6 1.04 -1.62 3.68
C LEU A 6 0.01 -2.59 4.26
N CYS A 7 -1.03 -2.86 3.50
CA CYS A 7 -2.10 -3.75 3.93
C CYS A 7 -2.80 -4.35 2.70
N SER A 8 -3.75 -5.23 2.95
CA SER A 8 -4.53 -5.82 1.88
C SER A 8 -5.97 -6.02 2.31
N LYS A 9 -6.83 -6.19 1.33
CA LYS A 9 -8.23 -6.59 1.53
C LYS A 9 -8.50 -7.85 0.74
N GLY A 10 -9.40 -8.69 1.25
CA GLY A 10 -9.92 -9.80 0.48
C GLY A 10 -10.71 -9.30 -0.71
N ASN A 11 -10.63 -9.99 -1.85
CA ASN A 11 -11.41 -9.67 -3.04
C ASN A 11 -12.61 -10.63 -3.09
N PRO A 12 -13.85 -10.14 -2.84
CA PRO A 12 -15.03 -10.99 -2.85
C PRO A 12 -15.28 -11.67 -4.20
N ASP A 13 -14.81 -11.08 -5.30
CA ASP A 13 -14.94 -11.65 -6.64
C ASP A 13 -14.13 -12.95 -6.78
N HIS A 14 -13.14 -13.15 -5.90
CA HIS A 14 -12.33 -14.36 -5.83
C HIS A 14 -12.62 -15.17 -4.55
N GLY A 15 -13.73 -14.92 -3.89
CA GLY A 15 -14.10 -15.64 -2.68
C GLY A 15 -13.26 -15.31 -1.45
N GLN A 16 -12.60 -14.16 -1.45
CA GLN A 16 -11.71 -13.72 -0.37
C GLN A 16 -12.45 -12.70 0.48
N TYR A 17 -12.64 -13.00 1.76
CA TYR A 17 -13.41 -12.13 2.67
C TYR A 17 -12.58 -11.60 3.83
N ALA A 18 -11.28 -11.93 3.87
CA ALA A 18 -10.37 -11.47 4.91
C ALA A 18 -9.08 -10.94 4.26
N ALA A 19 -8.32 -10.14 5.00
CA ALA A 19 -7.03 -9.66 4.55
C ALA A 19 -6.10 -10.84 4.25
N LEU A 20 -5.31 -10.72 3.18
CA LEU A 20 -4.37 -11.76 2.74
C LEU A 20 -2.99 -11.59 3.35
N SER A 21 -2.75 -10.50 4.07
CA SER A 21 -1.44 -10.16 4.61
C SER A 21 -1.60 -9.30 5.86
N PRO A 22 -0.59 -9.27 6.76
CA PRO A 22 -0.66 -8.41 7.93
C PRO A 22 -0.52 -6.95 7.54
N SER A 23 -1.27 -6.08 8.22
CA SER A 23 -1.12 -4.64 8.07
C SER A 23 0.16 -4.18 8.75
N GLN A 24 0.92 -3.31 8.08
CA GLN A 24 2.15 -2.75 8.64
C GLN A 24 2.39 -1.37 8.07
N THR A 25 3.32 -0.64 8.65
CA THR A 25 3.78 0.63 8.11
C THR A 25 5.26 0.54 7.82
N ARG A 26 5.68 1.23 6.76
CA ARG A 26 7.08 1.32 6.40
C ARG A 26 7.51 2.78 6.41
N VAL A 27 8.61 3.07 7.09
CA VAL A 27 9.19 4.42 7.09
C VAL A 27 10.29 4.46 6.04
N THR A 28 10.23 5.45 5.15
CA THR A 28 11.20 5.62 4.08
C THR A 28 11.68 7.07 4.01
N ARG A 29 12.78 7.30 3.32
CA ARG A 29 13.36 8.63 3.17
C ARG A 29 12.76 9.42 2.01
N SER A 30 12.18 8.74 1.04
CA SER A 30 11.63 9.35 -0.15
C SER A 30 10.36 8.65 -0.59
N ILE A 31 9.60 9.31 -1.46
CA ILE A 31 8.42 8.72 -2.10
C ILE A 31 8.85 7.56 -3.00
N ASP A 32 9.98 7.67 -3.69
CA ASP A 32 10.47 6.58 -4.55
C ASP A 32 10.74 5.32 -3.75
N GLU A 33 11.33 5.45 -2.55
CA GLU A 33 11.51 4.31 -1.66
C GLU A 33 10.17 3.75 -1.19
N ALA A 34 9.18 4.62 -0.97
CA ALA A 34 7.84 4.19 -0.57
C ALA A 34 7.17 3.38 -1.68
N VAL A 35 7.33 3.81 -2.95
CA VAL A 35 6.83 3.06 -4.10
C VAL A 35 7.47 1.67 -4.15
N ALA A 36 8.79 1.60 -4.00
CA ALA A 36 9.51 0.33 -3.99
C ALA A 36 9.01 -0.58 -2.86
N ALA A 37 8.78 -0.03 -1.67
CA ALA A 37 8.26 -0.78 -0.54
C ALA A 37 6.87 -1.35 -0.82
N CYS A 38 6.00 -0.56 -1.46
CA CYS A 38 4.66 -1.02 -1.84
C CYS A 38 4.74 -2.17 -2.87
N ARG A 39 5.58 -2.02 -3.88
CA ARG A 39 5.74 -3.05 -4.90
C ARG A 39 6.31 -4.33 -4.31
N ASP A 40 7.30 -4.22 -3.45
CA ASP A 40 7.89 -5.40 -2.77
C ASP A 40 6.86 -6.12 -1.90
N TYR A 41 6.04 -5.36 -1.17
CA TYR A 41 4.99 -5.93 -0.34
C TYR A 41 3.94 -6.67 -1.18
N ILE A 42 3.51 -6.05 -2.29
CA ILE A 42 2.54 -6.66 -3.21
C ILE A 42 3.09 -7.97 -3.78
N LEU A 43 4.36 -7.97 -4.20
CA LEU A 43 5.00 -9.17 -4.76
C LEU A 43 5.19 -10.24 -3.70
N PHE A 44 5.63 -9.86 -2.51
CA PHE A 44 5.88 -10.80 -1.42
C PHE A 44 4.61 -11.55 -1.03
N TRP A 45 3.48 -10.85 -0.93
CA TRP A 45 2.20 -11.43 -0.53
C TRP A 45 1.35 -11.87 -1.71
N ASN A 46 1.88 -11.73 -2.94
CA ASN A 46 1.21 -12.14 -4.17
C ASN A 46 -0.19 -11.51 -4.28
N LEU A 47 -0.28 -10.20 -4.07
CA LEU A 47 -1.55 -9.50 -4.07
C LEU A 47 -1.98 -9.10 -5.48
N GLY A 48 -3.29 -9.16 -5.73
CA GLY A 48 -3.87 -8.63 -6.95
C GLY A 48 -4.32 -7.19 -6.78
N GLY A 49 -4.70 -6.54 -7.89
CA GLY A 49 -5.17 -5.15 -7.86
C GLY A 49 -6.39 -4.96 -6.97
N GLY A 50 -7.28 -5.96 -6.91
CA GLY A 50 -8.46 -5.91 -6.04
C GLY A 50 -8.14 -6.06 -4.55
N ASN A 51 -6.92 -6.47 -4.20
CA ASN A 51 -6.47 -6.58 -2.81
C ASN A 51 -5.81 -5.30 -2.30
N TRP A 52 -5.43 -4.39 -3.19
CA TRP A 52 -4.71 -3.15 -2.89
C TRP A 52 -5.64 -1.96 -2.96
N CYS A 53 -6.41 -1.75 -1.92
CA CYS A 53 -7.43 -0.70 -1.90
C CYS A 53 -7.62 -0.18 -0.48
N GLY A 54 -8.49 0.81 -0.33
CA GLY A 54 -8.74 1.43 0.96
C GLY A 54 -7.50 2.19 1.43
N ASP A 55 -6.95 1.80 2.58
CA ASP A 55 -5.79 2.49 3.17
C ASP A 55 -4.45 2.05 2.58
N ALA A 56 -4.44 0.98 1.77
CA ALA A 56 -3.19 0.49 1.20
C ALA A 56 -2.52 1.56 0.33
N GLY A 57 -1.25 1.79 0.57
CA GLY A 57 -0.46 2.76 -0.18
C GLY A 57 -0.58 4.21 0.26
N LYS A 58 -1.38 4.51 1.30
CA LYS A 58 -1.43 5.87 1.82
C LYS A 58 -0.08 6.25 2.43
N VAL A 59 0.41 7.44 2.06
CA VAL A 59 1.69 7.97 2.52
C VAL A 59 1.46 9.19 3.38
N PHE A 60 2.09 9.20 4.55
CA PHE A 60 1.99 10.30 5.50
C PHE A 60 3.36 10.92 5.73
N LYS A 61 3.38 12.23 5.92
CA LYS A 61 4.57 12.98 6.31
C LYS A 61 4.18 13.91 7.45
N TYR A 62 4.86 13.76 8.58
CA TYR A 62 4.53 14.52 9.81
C TYR A 62 3.05 14.38 10.19
N GLY A 63 2.51 13.17 10.05
CA GLY A 63 1.13 12.87 10.39
C GLY A 63 0.09 13.33 9.37
N LYS A 64 0.52 13.96 8.28
CA LYS A 64 -0.39 14.45 7.25
C LYS A 64 -0.38 13.53 6.04
N HIS A 65 -1.58 13.17 5.56
CA HIS A 65 -1.72 12.35 4.35
C HIS A 65 -1.31 13.19 3.13
N VAL A 66 -0.21 12.80 2.46
CA VAL A 66 0.37 13.59 1.38
C VAL A 66 0.28 12.91 0.01
N ALA A 67 0.13 11.60 -0.02
CA ALA A 67 0.06 10.88 -1.29
C ALA A 67 -0.55 9.50 -1.10
N LYS A 68 -0.93 8.87 -2.21
CA LYS A 68 -1.34 7.47 -2.26
C LYS A 68 -0.64 6.78 -3.41
N ILE A 69 -0.09 5.60 -3.15
CA ILE A 69 0.60 4.78 -4.14
C ILE A 69 -0.36 3.70 -4.62
N ALA A 70 -0.62 3.67 -5.93
CA ALA A 70 -1.50 2.70 -6.53
C ALA A 70 -0.81 1.35 -6.72
N TYR A 71 -1.60 0.32 -7.02
CA TYR A 71 -1.12 -1.04 -7.26
C TYR A 71 -0.01 -1.09 -8.31
N ASN A 72 -0.12 -0.28 -9.37
CA ASN A 72 0.86 -0.23 -10.45
C ASN A 72 2.07 0.67 -10.16
N GLY A 73 2.14 1.26 -8.97
CA GLY A 73 3.24 2.13 -8.58
C GLY A 73 3.01 3.61 -8.88
N MET A 74 1.88 3.98 -9.46
CA MET A 74 1.58 5.40 -9.71
C MET A 74 1.36 6.14 -8.39
N ILE A 75 1.83 7.37 -8.34
CA ILE A 75 1.72 8.25 -7.18
C ILE A 75 0.60 9.26 -7.43
N TYR A 76 -0.36 9.27 -6.52
CA TYR A 76 -1.45 10.26 -6.54
C TYR A 76 -1.25 11.22 -5.38
N ASN A 77 -1.09 12.50 -5.67
CA ASN A 77 -0.97 13.51 -4.64
C ASN A 77 -2.34 13.81 -4.04
N VAL A 78 -2.33 14.07 -2.76
CA VAL A 78 -3.55 14.36 -1.99
C VAL A 78 -3.62 15.84 -1.63
#